data_6ac5995575ffdb5dba8a4d0bec44cc4d
#
_entry.id   6ac5995575ffdb5dba8a4d0bec44cc4d
#
_cell.length_a   1.000
_cell.length_b   1.000
_cell.length_c   1.000
_cell.angle_alpha   90.00
_cell.angle_beta   90.00
_cell.angle_gamma   90.00
#
_symmetry.space_group_name_H-M   'P 1'
#
loop_
_entity.id
_entity.type
_entity.pdbx_description
1 polymer ?
#
loop_
_entity_poly.entity_id
_entity_poly.type
_entity_poly.pdbx_seq_one_letter_code
_entity_poly.pdbx_strand_id
1 'polypeptide(L)'
;LLVIVVAFEVLTGGVLLKPNSFVSLIQQNAYVIILAIGMVMVIIATHIDLSVGSLVAFIGGVCALLMERAGVNWMLAIVIALVVGLIVGVWQGFWVAVIGIPGFITTLAGMLIFRGLATVIVGESVPITSLEFRGIARNYLPNILGWWGPFDGLTIVLGILCIVGFAWSQLRKRARVAKVGLV
;
A
#
# COMPACT_ATOMS: atom_id res chain seq x y z
N LEU A 1 16.57 12.84 10.80
CA LEU A 1 16.37 12.39 9.43
C LEU A 1 17.36 13.02 8.46
N LEU A 2 17.47 14.36 8.41
CA LEU A 2 18.33 15.10 7.48
C LEU A 2 19.80 14.71 7.61
N VAL A 3 20.31 14.57 8.86
CA VAL A 3 21.68 14.11 9.13
C VAL A 3 21.94 12.71 8.55
N ILE A 4 20.98 11.81 8.68
CA ILE A 4 21.08 10.44 8.13
C ILE A 4 21.15 10.49 6.61
N VAL A 5 20.28 11.27 5.96
CA VAL A 5 20.26 11.41 4.49
C VAL A 5 21.60 11.98 4.00
N VAL A 6 22.12 13.04 4.63
CA VAL A 6 23.42 13.64 4.26
C VAL A 6 24.56 12.64 4.48
N ALA A 7 24.57 11.93 5.60
CA ALA A 7 25.59 10.92 5.88
C ALA A 7 25.60 9.82 4.82
N PHE A 8 24.43 9.28 4.46
CA PHE A 8 24.33 8.27 3.40
C PHE A 8 24.70 8.83 2.03
N GLU A 9 24.33 10.06 1.69
CA GLU A 9 24.71 10.69 0.43
C GLU A 9 26.23 10.80 0.29
N VAL A 10 26.91 11.21 1.36
CA VAL A 10 28.38 11.30 1.39
C VAL A 10 29.00 9.90 1.31
N LEU A 11 28.51 8.94 2.11
CA LEU A 11 29.04 7.57 2.15
C LEU A 11 28.83 6.81 0.83
N THR A 12 27.75 7.08 0.11
CA THR A 12 27.44 6.43 -1.18
C THR A 12 28.01 7.17 -2.40
N GLY A 13 28.75 8.25 -2.20
CA GLY A 13 29.33 9.03 -3.29
C GLY A 13 28.28 9.70 -4.19
N GLY A 14 27.21 10.21 -3.60
CA GLY A 14 26.17 10.94 -4.36
C GLY A 14 25.15 10.05 -5.09
N VAL A 15 24.98 8.81 -4.67
CA VAL A 15 24.06 7.86 -5.33
C VAL A 15 22.63 7.98 -4.81
N LEU A 16 22.44 8.36 -3.55
CA LEU A 16 21.12 8.37 -2.90
C LEU A 16 20.16 9.37 -3.54
N LEU A 17 20.64 10.57 -3.86
CA LEU A 17 19.84 11.64 -4.46
C LEU A 17 19.74 11.57 -5.99
N LYS A 18 20.32 10.56 -6.63
CA LYS A 18 20.13 10.35 -8.08
C LYS A 18 18.66 10.06 -8.37
N PRO A 19 18.10 10.58 -9.48
CA PRO A 19 16.69 10.39 -9.83
C PRO A 19 16.24 8.92 -9.84
N ASN A 20 17.09 8.02 -10.34
CA ASN A 20 16.78 6.58 -10.38
C ASN A 20 16.70 5.96 -8.98
N SER A 21 17.57 6.37 -8.06
CA SER A 21 17.55 5.88 -6.68
C SER A 21 16.31 6.38 -5.95
N PHE A 22 15.94 7.65 -6.16
CA PHE A 22 14.74 8.23 -5.59
C PHE A 22 13.46 7.54 -6.09
N VAL A 23 13.34 7.31 -7.41
CA VAL A 23 12.22 6.56 -7.99
C VAL A 23 12.16 5.14 -7.42
N SER A 24 13.30 4.45 -7.31
CA SER A 24 13.36 3.11 -6.73
C SER A 24 12.90 3.07 -5.27
N LEU A 25 13.28 4.08 -4.47
CA LEU A 25 12.83 4.20 -3.09
C LEU A 25 11.32 4.38 -2.99
N ILE A 26 10.71 5.20 -3.85
CA ILE A 26 9.26 5.38 -3.89
C ILE A 26 8.58 4.08 -4.32
N GLN A 27 9.06 3.42 -5.36
CA GLN A 27 8.49 2.15 -5.83
C GLN A 27 8.54 1.06 -4.76
N GLN A 28 9.67 0.90 -4.08
CA GLN A 28 9.83 -0.08 -3.01
C GLN A 28 8.92 0.18 -1.81
N ASN A 29 8.60 1.44 -1.53
CA ASN A 29 7.76 1.84 -0.40
C ASN A 29 6.30 2.17 -0.80
N ALA A 30 5.91 2.01 -2.07
CA ALA A 30 4.57 2.32 -2.54
C ALA A 30 3.48 1.55 -1.77
N TYR A 31 3.72 0.30 -1.44
CA TYR A 31 2.79 -0.50 -0.65
C TYR A 31 2.56 0.08 0.76
N VAL A 32 3.59 0.66 1.38
CA VAL A 32 3.47 1.31 2.70
C VAL A 32 2.55 2.52 2.61
N ILE A 33 2.63 3.29 1.52
CA ILE A 33 1.77 4.46 1.29
C ILE A 33 0.30 4.02 1.16
N ILE A 34 0.04 2.95 0.40
CA ILE A 34 -1.31 2.39 0.25
C ILE A 34 -1.85 1.92 1.61
N LEU A 35 -1.05 1.21 2.39
CA LEU A 35 -1.42 0.76 3.73
C LEU A 35 -1.67 1.94 4.68
N ALA A 36 -0.85 2.99 4.59
CA ALA A 36 -1.01 4.19 5.41
C ALA A 36 -2.35 4.89 5.15
N ILE A 37 -2.84 4.91 3.91
CA ILE A 37 -4.17 5.44 3.58
C ILE A 37 -5.26 4.64 4.32
N GLY A 38 -5.18 3.31 4.32
CA GLY A 38 -6.10 2.46 5.08
C GLY A 38 -6.01 2.72 6.59
N MET A 39 -4.78 2.83 7.12
CA MET A 39 -4.53 3.12 8.53
C MET A 39 -5.11 4.46 8.99
N VAL A 40 -5.06 5.50 8.15
CA VAL A 40 -5.67 6.80 8.45
C VAL A 40 -7.17 6.65 8.72
N MET A 41 -7.89 5.81 7.97
CA MET A 41 -9.31 5.57 8.21
C MET A 41 -9.57 4.93 9.58
N VAL A 42 -8.72 3.98 9.99
CA VAL A 42 -8.79 3.32 11.31
C VAL A 42 -8.50 4.33 12.43
N ILE A 43 -7.51 5.20 12.24
CA ILE A 43 -7.14 6.25 13.22
C ILE A 43 -8.27 7.30 13.35
N ILE A 44 -8.92 7.68 12.25
CA ILE A 44 -10.08 8.58 12.29
C ILE A 44 -11.23 7.96 13.10
N ALA A 45 -11.38 6.63 13.07
CA ALA A 45 -12.33 5.91 13.90
C ALA A 45 -11.85 5.73 15.36
N THR A 46 -10.77 6.41 15.76
CA THR A 46 -10.17 6.36 17.12
C THR A 46 -9.62 4.99 17.53
N HIS A 47 -9.31 4.15 16.57
CA HIS A 47 -8.72 2.83 16.78
C HIS A 47 -7.28 2.75 16.27
N ILE A 48 -6.54 1.76 16.74
CA ILE A 48 -5.18 1.43 16.27
C ILE A 48 -5.21 0.01 15.75
N ASP A 49 -4.72 -0.21 14.52
CA ASP A 49 -4.57 -1.54 13.95
C ASP A 49 -3.09 -1.96 13.94
N LEU A 50 -2.78 -2.94 14.77
CA LEU A 50 -1.44 -3.53 14.88
C LEU A 50 -1.25 -4.72 13.94
N SER A 51 -2.31 -5.23 13.31
CA SER A 51 -2.28 -6.46 12.51
C SER A 51 -1.81 -6.26 11.08
N VAL A 52 -1.81 -5.03 10.56
CA VAL A 52 -1.58 -4.69 9.14
C VAL A 52 -0.34 -5.38 8.58
N GLY A 53 0.82 -5.30 9.26
CA GLY A 53 2.06 -5.88 8.76
C GLY A 53 2.02 -7.42 8.67
N SER A 54 1.46 -8.08 9.69
CA SER A 54 1.33 -9.54 9.73
C SER A 54 0.29 -10.04 8.73
N LEU A 55 -0.78 -9.27 8.52
CA LEU A 55 -1.82 -9.57 7.54
C LEU A 55 -1.28 -9.48 6.11
N VAL A 56 -0.51 -8.44 5.81
CA VAL A 56 0.17 -8.30 4.50
C VAL A 56 1.13 -9.46 4.25
N ALA A 57 1.92 -9.84 5.25
CA ALA A 57 2.83 -10.99 5.14
C ALA A 57 2.07 -12.30 4.90
N PHE A 58 0.97 -12.52 5.62
CA PHE A 58 0.14 -13.71 5.46
C PHE A 58 -0.54 -13.76 4.09
N ILE A 59 -1.27 -12.71 3.71
CA ILE A 59 -2.02 -12.66 2.44
C ILE A 59 -1.05 -12.69 1.25
N GLY A 60 0.04 -11.94 1.31
CA GLY A 60 1.07 -11.93 0.27
C GLY A 60 1.73 -13.30 0.11
N GLY A 61 2.03 -13.96 1.21
CA GLY A 61 2.57 -15.32 1.20
C GLY A 61 1.59 -16.35 0.63
N VAL A 62 0.32 -16.29 1.02
CA VAL A 62 -0.73 -17.16 0.44
C VAL A 62 -0.87 -16.90 -1.06
N CYS A 63 -0.87 -15.64 -1.48
CA CYS A 63 -0.91 -15.28 -2.91
C CYS A 63 0.27 -15.88 -3.69
N ALA A 64 1.48 -15.78 -3.13
CA ALA A 64 2.68 -16.38 -3.73
C ALA A 64 2.58 -17.91 -3.81
N LEU A 65 2.10 -18.58 -2.76
CA LEU A 65 1.90 -20.04 -2.76
C LEU A 65 0.87 -20.49 -3.81
N LEU A 66 -0.22 -19.75 -3.97
CA LEU A 66 -1.23 -20.05 -4.98
C LEU A 66 -0.65 -19.97 -6.40
N MET A 67 0.18 -18.97 -6.67
CA MET A 67 0.81 -18.82 -7.98
C MET A 67 1.90 -19.87 -8.22
N GLU A 68 2.82 -20.04 -7.27
CA GLU A 68 4.06 -20.81 -7.50
C GLU A 68 3.90 -22.31 -7.23
N ARG A 69 3.07 -22.70 -6.26
CA ARG A 69 2.86 -24.12 -5.94
C ARG A 69 1.59 -24.70 -6.52
N ALA A 70 0.50 -23.94 -6.54
CA ALA A 70 -0.77 -24.41 -7.06
C ALA A 70 -1.00 -24.06 -8.54
N GLY A 71 -0.09 -23.30 -9.17
CA GLY A 71 -0.21 -22.91 -10.58
C GLY A 71 -1.42 -22.03 -10.90
N VAL A 72 -1.96 -21.34 -9.89
CA VAL A 72 -3.11 -20.45 -10.06
C VAL A 72 -2.71 -19.22 -10.86
N ASN A 73 -3.54 -18.80 -11.81
CA ASN A 73 -3.31 -17.57 -12.56
C ASN A 73 -3.21 -16.38 -11.60
N TRP A 74 -2.26 -15.49 -11.86
CA TRP A 74 -1.96 -14.34 -11.01
C TRP A 74 -3.16 -13.41 -10.78
N MET A 75 -4.05 -13.21 -11.78
CA MET A 75 -5.26 -12.42 -11.60
C MET A 75 -6.21 -13.04 -10.58
N LEU A 76 -6.38 -14.36 -10.66
CA LEU A 76 -7.23 -15.09 -9.70
C LEU A 76 -6.60 -15.10 -8.30
N ALA A 77 -5.28 -15.22 -8.21
CA ALA A 77 -4.57 -15.13 -6.93
C ALA A 77 -4.75 -13.76 -6.26
N ILE A 78 -4.73 -12.66 -7.03
CA ILE A 78 -5.05 -11.31 -6.50
C ILE A 78 -6.50 -11.24 -6.00
N VAL A 79 -7.46 -11.75 -6.78
CA VAL A 79 -8.88 -11.74 -6.36
C VAL A 79 -9.06 -12.51 -5.06
N ILE A 80 -8.44 -13.70 -4.94
CA ILE A 80 -8.47 -14.49 -3.69
C ILE A 80 -7.83 -13.70 -2.54
N ALA A 81 -6.69 -13.06 -2.76
CA ALA A 81 -6.01 -12.24 -1.76
C ALA A 81 -6.91 -11.09 -1.25
N LEU A 82 -7.61 -10.41 -2.16
CA LEU A 82 -8.56 -9.34 -1.82
C LEU A 82 -9.75 -9.87 -1.01
N VAL A 83 -10.31 -11.01 -1.41
CA VAL A 83 -11.42 -11.66 -0.68
C VAL A 83 -10.99 -12.07 0.71
N VAL A 84 -9.81 -12.68 0.86
CA VAL A 84 -9.26 -13.05 2.17
C VAL A 84 -9.05 -11.81 3.03
N GLY A 85 -8.50 -10.73 2.49
CA GLY A 85 -8.34 -9.46 3.18
C GLY A 85 -9.67 -8.88 3.65
N LEU A 86 -10.70 -8.93 2.82
CA LEU A 86 -12.05 -8.48 3.16
C LEU A 86 -12.65 -9.32 4.29
N ILE A 87 -12.55 -10.65 4.23
CA ILE A 87 -13.05 -11.56 5.27
C ILE A 87 -12.37 -11.26 6.61
N VAL A 88 -11.06 -11.08 6.60
CA VAL A 88 -10.31 -10.74 7.82
C VAL A 88 -10.73 -9.38 8.37
N GLY A 89 -10.89 -8.39 7.48
CA GLY A 89 -11.35 -7.05 7.87
C GLY A 89 -12.75 -7.09 8.51
N VAL A 90 -13.69 -7.84 7.93
CA VAL A 90 -15.03 -8.05 8.50
C VAL A 90 -14.94 -8.77 9.84
N TRP A 91 -14.12 -9.80 9.95
CA TRP A 91 -13.93 -10.55 11.20
C TRP A 91 -13.37 -9.67 12.32
N GLN A 92 -12.31 -8.92 12.07
CA GLN A 92 -11.76 -7.98 13.07
C GLN A 92 -12.73 -6.84 13.39
N GLY A 93 -13.38 -6.27 12.36
CA GLY A 93 -14.39 -5.22 12.53
C GLY A 93 -15.58 -5.67 13.37
N PHE A 94 -16.01 -6.91 13.26
CA PHE A 94 -17.08 -7.49 14.08
C PHE A 94 -16.72 -7.46 15.57
N TRP A 95 -15.52 -7.88 15.95
CA TRP A 95 -15.10 -7.86 17.37
C TRP A 95 -15.03 -6.44 17.94
N VAL A 96 -14.61 -5.48 17.11
CA VAL A 96 -14.49 -4.08 17.54
C VAL A 96 -15.85 -3.38 17.58
N ALA A 97 -16.62 -3.49 16.48
CA ALA A 97 -17.83 -2.68 16.30
C ALA A 97 -19.08 -3.31 16.93
N VAL A 98 -19.18 -4.65 16.98
CA VAL A 98 -20.38 -5.34 17.47
C VAL A 98 -20.19 -5.81 18.92
N ILE A 99 -19.05 -6.44 19.22
CA ILE A 99 -18.75 -6.95 20.56
C ILE A 99 -18.21 -5.83 21.47
N GLY A 100 -17.63 -4.76 20.91
CA GLY A 100 -17.12 -3.62 21.68
C GLY A 100 -15.73 -3.83 22.27
N ILE A 101 -14.95 -4.79 21.76
CA ILE A 101 -13.56 -5.00 22.22
C ILE A 101 -12.69 -3.86 21.70
N PRO A 102 -11.83 -3.26 22.54
CA PRO A 102 -10.89 -2.22 22.08
C PRO A 102 -10.08 -2.66 20.86
N GLY A 103 -10.01 -1.79 19.84
CA GLY A 103 -9.38 -2.13 18.55
C GLY A 103 -7.95 -2.65 18.68
N PHE A 104 -7.13 -2.05 19.57
CA PHE A 104 -5.75 -2.47 19.77
C PHE A 104 -5.62 -3.91 20.31
N ILE A 105 -6.57 -4.37 21.14
CA ILE A 105 -6.57 -5.75 21.69
C ILE A 105 -6.92 -6.73 20.56
N THR A 106 -7.97 -6.44 19.81
CA THR A 106 -8.42 -7.28 18.69
C THR A 106 -7.33 -7.39 17.63
N THR A 107 -6.70 -6.27 17.26
CA THR A 107 -5.68 -6.26 16.22
C THR A 107 -4.34 -6.81 16.70
N LEU A 108 -4.00 -6.70 17.99
CA LEU A 108 -2.85 -7.38 18.58
C LEU A 108 -3.02 -8.91 18.51
N ALA A 109 -4.20 -9.41 18.88
CA ALA A 109 -4.52 -10.83 18.73
C ALA A 109 -4.46 -11.26 17.26
N GLY A 110 -5.04 -10.47 16.35
CA GLY A 110 -4.94 -10.66 14.90
C GLY A 110 -3.50 -10.70 14.42
N MET A 111 -2.65 -9.79 14.88
CA MET A 111 -1.22 -9.76 14.53
C MET A 111 -0.53 -11.09 14.87
N LEU A 112 -0.76 -11.63 16.07
CA LEU A 112 -0.16 -12.89 16.51
C LEU A 112 -0.70 -14.07 15.70
N ILE A 113 -2.02 -14.12 15.45
CA ILE A 113 -2.66 -15.17 14.64
C ILE A 113 -2.10 -15.16 13.23
N PHE A 114 -2.11 -14.02 12.52
CA PHE A 114 -1.66 -13.95 11.12
C PHE A 114 -0.15 -14.13 10.99
N ARG A 115 0.62 -13.71 11.99
CA ARG A 115 2.05 -14.00 12.04
C ARG A 115 2.31 -15.50 12.19
N GLY A 116 1.58 -16.16 13.09
CA GLY A 116 1.66 -17.61 13.26
C GLY A 116 1.23 -18.35 11.99
N LEU A 117 0.10 -17.97 11.39
CA LEU A 117 -0.37 -18.54 10.13
C LEU A 117 0.62 -18.33 8.98
N ALA A 118 1.22 -17.15 8.86
CA ALA A 118 2.26 -16.90 7.86
C ALA A 118 3.45 -17.85 8.06
N THR A 119 3.90 -18.04 9.30
CA THR A 119 5.02 -18.95 9.60
C THR A 119 4.68 -20.42 9.30
N VAL A 120 3.48 -20.87 9.62
CA VAL A 120 3.07 -22.28 9.45
C VAL A 120 2.70 -22.59 7.98
N ILE A 121 1.96 -21.70 7.32
CA ILE A 121 1.42 -21.95 5.97
C ILE A 121 2.42 -21.56 4.89
N VAL A 122 3.05 -20.42 5.02
CA VAL A 122 4.02 -19.91 4.03
C VAL A 122 5.40 -20.48 4.31
N GLY A 123 5.80 -20.52 5.60
CA GLY A 123 7.11 -21.01 6.04
C GLY A 123 8.22 -20.05 5.63
N GLU A 124 8.96 -20.42 4.59
CA GLU A 124 10.04 -19.61 4.03
C GLU A 124 9.54 -18.63 2.98
N SER A 125 10.41 -17.68 2.57
CA SER A 125 10.07 -16.75 1.50
C SER A 125 9.87 -17.48 0.18
N VAL A 126 8.75 -17.28 -0.49
CA VAL A 126 8.42 -17.86 -1.78
C VAL A 126 8.75 -16.84 -2.87
N PRO A 127 9.76 -17.10 -3.71
CA PRO A 127 10.09 -16.20 -4.81
C PRO A 127 9.01 -16.27 -5.90
N ILE A 128 8.45 -15.13 -6.27
CA ILE A 128 7.47 -15.05 -7.36
C ILE A 128 8.20 -15.02 -8.69
N THR A 129 7.97 -16.02 -9.52
CA THR A 129 8.60 -16.18 -10.84
C THR A 129 7.79 -15.58 -11.98
N SER A 130 6.47 -15.43 -11.83
CA SER A 130 5.58 -14.83 -12.83
C SER A 130 6.06 -13.43 -13.25
N LEU A 131 6.49 -13.30 -14.51
CA LEU A 131 6.95 -12.02 -15.08
C LEU A 131 5.82 -10.99 -15.15
N GLU A 132 4.60 -11.44 -15.43
CA GLU A 132 3.41 -10.59 -15.53
C GLU A 132 3.07 -9.96 -14.18
N PHE A 133 3.04 -10.76 -13.11
CA PHE A 133 2.79 -10.26 -11.76
C PHE A 133 3.89 -9.31 -11.28
N ARG A 134 5.16 -9.67 -11.52
CA ARG A 134 6.30 -8.80 -11.20
C ARG A 134 6.27 -7.51 -11.98
N GLY A 135 5.73 -7.53 -13.19
CA GLY A 135 5.54 -6.36 -14.04
C GLY A 135 4.65 -5.29 -13.38
N ILE A 136 3.62 -5.68 -12.60
CA ILE A 136 2.76 -4.72 -11.89
C ILE A 136 3.57 -3.82 -10.96
N ALA A 137 4.57 -4.37 -10.27
CA ALA A 137 5.39 -3.63 -9.31
C ALA A 137 6.63 -2.96 -9.94
N ARG A 138 7.11 -3.43 -11.09
CA ARG A 138 8.39 -3.03 -11.67
C ARG A 138 8.28 -2.28 -12.99
N ASN A 139 7.20 -2.50 -13.74
CA ASN A 139 7.01 -1.83 -15.02
C ASN A 139 6.51 -0.41 -14.82
N TYR A 140 6.96 0.46 -15.70
CA TYR A 140 6.40 1.80 -15.83
C TYR A 140 5.04 1.72 -16.53
N LEU A 141 4.24 2.77 -16.36
CA LEU A 141 3.00 2.93 -17.13
C LEU A 141 3.31 2.83 -18.64
N PRO A 142 2.43 2.16 -19.42
CA PRO A 142 2.63 2.08 -20.86
C PRO A 142 2.63 3.48 -21.47
N ASN A 143 3.62 3.72 -22.30
CA ASN A 143 3.78 5.03 -22.97
C ASN A 143 2.77 5.18 -24.12
N ILE A 144 1.49 5.39 -23.79
CA ILE A 144 0.39 5.51 -24.74
C ILE A 144 0.35 6.91 -25.38
N LEU A 145 0.77 7.94 -24.63
CA LEU A 145 0.72 9.34 -25.04
C LEU A 145 2.05 9.88 -25.58
N GLY A 146 3.05 9.01 -25.75
CA GLY A 146 4.39 9.41 -26.19
C GLY A 146 5.21 10.10 -25.10
N TRP A 147 6.46 10.43 -25.46
CA TRP A 147 7.38 11.14 -24.56
C TRP A 147 7.20 12.65 -24.73
N TRP A 148 6.95 13.35 -23.63
CA TRP A 148 6.89 14.82 -23.59
C TRP A 148 8.15 15.35 -22.90
N GLY A 149 9.22 15.49 -23.68
CA GLY A 149 10.55 15.77 -23.16
C GLY A 149 11.15 14.54 -22.46
N PRO A 150 11.72 14.68 -21.24
CA PRO A 150 12.30 13.57 -20.49
C PRO A 150 11.24 12.72 -19.73
N PHE A 151 9.97 13.06 -19.82
CA PHE A 151 8.88 12.43 -19.06
C PHE A 151 7.88 11.72 -19.97
N ASP A 152 7.28 10.65 -19.44
CA ASP A 152 6.17 9.96 -20.08
C ASP A 152 4.90 10.82 -20.03
N GLY A 153 4.25 11.01 -21.20
CA GLY A 153 3.07 11.86 -21.34
C GLY A 153 1.89 11.41 -20.48
N LEU A 154 1.70 10.09 -20.30
CA LEU A 154 0.65 9.56 -19.46
C LEU A 154 0.87 9.93 -17.97
N THR A 155 2.10 9.86 -17.50
CA THR A 155 2.47 10.24 -16.12
C THR A 155 2.19 11.73 -15.88
N ILE A 156 2.52 12.60 -16.84
CA ILE A 156 2.23 14.04 -16.73
C ILE A 156 0.73 14.29 -16.66
N VAL A 157 -0.05 13.68 -17.54
CA VAL A 157 -1.52 13.85 -17.56
C VAL A 157 -2.15 13.36 -16.24
N LEU A 158 -1.76 12.19 -15.75
CA LEU A 158 -2.25 11.69 -14.46
C LEU A 158 -1.85 12.60 -13.30
N GLY A 159 -0.61 13.11 -13.30
CA GLY A 159 -0.16 14.06 -12.29
C GLY A 159 -0.99 15.35 -12.28
N ILE A 160 -1.24 15.92 -13.46
CA ILE A 160 -2.09 17.12 -13.62
C ILE A 160 -3.51 16.82 -13.15
N LEU A 161 -4.10 15.70 -13.55
CA LEU A 161 -5.46 15.31 -13.12
C LEU A 161 -5.55 15.16 -11.59
N CYS A 162 -4.56 14.56 -10.96
CA CYS A 162 -4.50 14.45 -9.49
C CYS A 162 -4.41 15.83 -8.82
N ILE A 163 -3.55 16.72 -9.33
CA ILE A 163 -3.40 18.08 -8.79
C ILE A 163 -4.70 18.87 -8.96
N VAL A 164 -5.31 18.85 -10.14
CA VAL A 164 -6.56 19.54 -10.44
C VAL A 164 -7.71 18.99 -9.59
N GLY A 165 -7.81 17.66 -9.48
CA GLY A 165 -8.82 16.99 -8.64
C GLY A 165 -8.68 17.37 -7.17
N PHE A 166 -7.44 17.37 -6.66
CA PHE A 166 -7.16 17.80 -5.29
C PHE A 166 -7.49 19.29 -5.07
N ALA A 167 -7.04 20.18 -5.94
CA ALA A 167 -7.33 21.59 -5.86
C ALA A 167 -8.84 21.85 -5.91
N TRP A 168 -9.56 21.18 -6.81
CA TRP A 168 -11.02 21.29 -6.90
C TRP A 168 -11.73 20.80 -5.64
N SER A 169 -11.29 19.69 -5.07
CA SER A 169 -11.84 19.17 -3.81
C SER A 169 -11.67 20.17 -2.67
N GLN A 170 -10.49 20.81 -2.58
CA GLN A 170 -10.19 21.83 -1.58
C GLN A 170 -11.04 23.10 -1.79
N LEU A 171 -11.19 23.55 -3.03
CA LEU A 171 -12.03 24.70 -3.35
C LEU A 171 -13.51 24.46 -3.02
N ARG A 172 -14.02 23.27 -3.35
CA ARG A 172 -15.38 22.87 -2.97
C ARG A 172 -15.57 22.80 -1.45
N LYS A 173 -14.55 22.29 -0.73
CA LYS A 173 -14.60 22.24 0.73
C LYS A 173 -14.65 23.65 1.34
N ARG A 174 -13.79 24.57 0.87
CA ARG A 174 -13.79 25.97 1.29
C ARG A 174 -15.12 26.66 0.98
N ALA A 175 -15.67 26.46 -0.21
CA ALA A 175 -16.97 27.02 -0.60
C ALA A 175 -18.14 26.50 0.27
N ARG A 176 -18.09 25.26 0.73
CA ARG A 176 -19.09 24.70 1.66
C ARG A 176 -18.94 25.30 3.05
N VAL A 177 -17.72 25.41 3.57
CA VAL A 177 -17.45 26.01 4.89
C VAL A 177 -17.88 27.47 4.92
N ALA A 178 -17.58 28.22 3.86
CA ALA A 178 -18.03 29.64 3.73
C ALA A 178 -19.57 29.79 3.71
N LYS A 179 -20.30 28.82 3.11
CA LYS A 179 -21.78 28.84 3.10
C LYS A 179 -22.39 28.54 4.47
N VAL A 180 -21.67 27.89 5.38
CA VAL A 180 -22.15 27.54 6.73
C VAL A 180 -21.75 28.60 7.77
N GLY A 181 -21.04 29.66 7.35
CA GLY A 181 -20.68 30.78 8.26
C GLY A 181 -19.64 30.43 9.31
N LEU A 182 -18.82 29.37 9.08
CA LEU A 182 -17.75 28.92 9.98
C LEU A 182 -16.37 29.43 9.52
N VAL A 183 -16.31 30.73 9.14
CA VAL A 183 -15.04 31.46 8.97
C VAL A 183 -15.15 32.73 9.75
#